data_0319faa1fc39f6e00cd69f5726794950
#
_entry.id   0319faa1fc39f6e00cd69f5726794950
#
_cell.length_a   1.000
_cell.length_b   1.000
_cell.length_c   1.000
_cell.angle_alpha   90.00
_cell.angle_beta   90.00
_cell.angle_gamma   90.00
#
_symmetry.space_group_name_H-M   'P 1'
#
loop_
_entity.id
_entity.type
_entity.pdbx_description
1 polymer ?
#
loop_
_entity_poly.entity_id
_entity_poly.type
_entity_poly.pdbx_seq_one_letter_code
_entity_poly.pdbx_strand_id
1 'polypeptide(L)'
;MLRASSDSTPDRGLVEVAQRAWSLSLIDFYHPPLPEPEIENEKEAASFFYIDSQTWTVHLNVAGVPLHMDSNEAEPYLRSVCHHEIQHYLLCPYDGVTNGLMFAAARKKVNDATAMFVCNLFADLVVDSKLLKRYPTLTHSRINESIHESAIRTKNHSPLWTLIIATYRAMWGFPLPALARVDQETSEAATEIAEVARKTIDQERRWPKACEKIAEILADWMPEDEDEQLPGVGGGKHSKETQGDVSSDVTTIMVPLDVDAVMGSPIEVRNGDLARKCLQKDSASDIEAEMEDLAIEVEQRGGDLKDMEGVYLTAGYGSPRDSWIRFWYRAKAKGLLRIEVEDRKFSGSAPLAPQVWRMGDPIEELDIVQSLQAFPVLIPNLSTRKWLKMDFEGSEQSKSLPDMLLVIDSSGSMTWGMSAKSVNGDYHTALVAAFAAMDVALKKGSRVAAINFSSGSKQSKWSTSKAEVERVLLAYQGSGTVAPVKKIAKLCDAAESNVMVLMMTDAEIANWDKFVEAVRDLSSRGHKLFLFHISGRSGKKKSKTQVALENAGAVVYPIKSAKDLPDLVVKEVRSVYGS
;
A
#
# COMPACT_ATOMS: atom_id res chain seq x y z
N MET A 1 35.05 -42.13 -5.93
CA MET A 1 35.46 -41.29 -4.81
C MET A 1 34.26 -40.47 -4.43
N LEU A 2 33.59 -40.88 -3.38
CA LEU A 2 32.41 -40.19 -2.79
C LEU A 2 32.94 -38.93 -2.08
N ARG A 3 32.49 -37.75 -2.52
CA ARG A 3 32.67 -36.53 -1.75
C ARG A 3 31.74 -36.62 -0.54
N ALA A 4 32.30 -36.69 0.64
CA ALA A 4 31.60 -36.55 1.88
C ALA A 4 31.04 -35.12 1.94
N SER A 5 29.73 -34.98 2.01
CA SER A 5 29.09 -33.78 2.49
C SER A 5 29.48 -33.59 3.95
N SER A 6 30.20 -32.53 4.25
CA SER A 6 30.47 -32.15 5.64
C SER A 6 29.16 -31.61 6.22
N ASP A 7 28.30 -32.49 6.75
CA ASP A 7 27.25 -32.11 7.68
C ASP A 7 27.92 -31.52 8.93
N SER A 8 28.11 -30.22 8.93
CA SER A 8 28.46 -29.51 10.16
C SER A 8 27.18 -29.40 11.00
N THR A 9 26.96 -30.40 11.85
CA THR A 9 25.96 -30.26 12.92
C THR A 9 26.25 -28.97 13.69
N PRO A 10 25.25 -28.10 13.91
CA PRO A 10 25.43 -26.86 14.67
C PRO A 10 26.07 -27.17 16.01
N ASP A 11 26.96 -26.31 16.46
CA ASP A 11 27.49 -26.40 17.82
C ASP A 11 26.32 -26.32 18.79
N ARG A 12 26.03 -27.44 19.48
CA ARG A 12 24.85 -27.53 20.37
C ARG A 12 24.85 -26.42 21.42
N GLY A 13 26.00 -25.95 21.85
CA GLY A 13 26.14 -24.86 22.81
C GLY A 13 25.59 -23.53 22.26
N LEU A 14 25.95 -23.18 21.03
CA LEU A 14 25.45 -21.93 20.41
C LEU A 14 23.97 -21.98 20.05
N VAL A 15 23.43 -23.14 19.66
CA VAL A 15 22.01 -23.32 19.42
C VAL A 15 21.17 -23.05 20.68
N GLU A 16 21.57 -23.62 21.82
CA GLU A 16 20.89 -23.38 23.10
C GLU A 16 20.99 -21.91 23.55
N VAL A 17 22.14 -21.27 23.29
CA VAL A 17 22.34 -19.83 23.55
C VAL A 17 21.41 -18.98 22.67
N ALA A 18 21.27 -19.30 21.39
CA ALA A 18 20.41 -18.60 20.46
C ALA A 18 18.93 -18.72 20.84
N GLN A 19 18.46 -19.92 21.19
CA GLN A 19 17.08 -20.13 21.69
C GLN A 19 16.79 -19.31 22.94
N ARG A 20 17.73 -19.27 23.88
CA ARG A 20 17.60 -18.46 25.09
C ARG A 20 17.57 -16.96 24.79
N ALA A 21 18.47 -16.50 23.92
CA ALA A 21 18.53 -15.10 23.49
C ALA A 21 17.21 -14.66 22.84
N TRP A 22 16.64 -15.51 21.98
CA TRP A 22 15.33 -15.28 21.38
C TRP A 22 14.22 -15.17 22.43
N SER A 23 14.11 -16.17 23.31
CA SER A 23 13.08 -16.19 24.35
C SER A 23 13.15 -14.97 25.28
N LEU A 24 14.36 -14.54 25.66
CA LEU A 24 14.56 -13.34 26.46
C LEU A 24 14.17 -12.08 25.68
N SER A 25 14.48 -12.04 24.38
CA SER A 25 14.12 -10.90 23.52
C SER A 25 12.61 -10.78 23.35
N LEU A 26 11.87 -11.87 23.19
CA LEU A 26 10.41 -11.84 23.16
C LEU A 26 9.82 -11.26 24.47
N ILE A 27 10.37 -11.60 25.63
CA ILE A 27 9.96 -11.04 26.93
C ILE A 27 10.21 -9.54 26.96
N ASP A 28 11.37 -9.07 26.50
CA ASP A 28 11.73 -7.64 26.48
C ASP A 28 10.77 -6.77 25.64
N PHE A 29 10.12 -7.38 24.66
CA PHE A 29 9.16 -6.73 23.75
C PHE A 29 7.72 -7.19 23.95
N TYR A 30 7.38 -7.74 25.10
CA TYR A 30 6.01 -8.14 25.47
C TYR A 30 5.41 -9.20 24.56
N HIS A 31 6.21 -10.17 24.11
CA HIS A 31 5.81 -11.30 23.27
C HIS A 31 5.08 -10.88 21.98
N PRO A 32 5.75 -10.17 21.05
CA PRO A 32 5.17 -9.94 19.75
C PRO A 32 4.81 -11.29 19.08
N PRO A 33 3.80 -11.33 18.19
CA PRO A 33 3.32 -12.58 17.61
C PRO A 33 4.29 -13.12 16.52
N LEU A 34 5.51 -13.38 16.92
CA LEU A 34 6.56 -13.96 16.08
C LEU A 34 6.72 -15.45 16.40
N PRO A 35 6.95 -16.31 15.38
CA PRO A 35 7.16 -17.73 15.57
C PRO A 35 8.50 -18.06 16.25
N GLU A 36 8.65 -19.29 16.72
CA GLU A 36 9.95 -19.79 17.16
C GLU A 36 10.93 -19.85 16.00
N PRO A 37 12.21 -19.51 16.21
CA PRO A 37 13.19 -19.43 15.14
C PRO A 37 13.65 -20.81 14.68
N GLU A 38 13.89 -20.95 13.38
CA GLU A 38 14.76 -21.97 12.83
C GLU A 38 16.22 -21.56 13.03
N ILE A 39 16.97 -22.35 13.76
CA ILE A 39 18.37 -22.03 14.08
C ILE A 39 19.30 -22.79 13.13
N GLU A 40 20.06 -22.04 12.40
CA GLU A 40 20.99 -22.51 11.35
C GLU A 40 22.44 -22.27 11.75
N ASN A 41 23.38 -22.95 11.07
CA ASN A 41 24.82 -22.70 11.16
C ASN A 41 25.44 -22.77 9.77
N GLU A 42 25.04 -21.87 8.91
CA GLU A 42 25.42 -21.82 7.51
C GLU A 42 26.39 -20.66 7.27
N LYS A 43 27.68 -20.98 7.00
CA LYS A 43 28.75 -19.98 6.86
C LYS A 43 28.65 -19.13 5.60
N GLU A 44 28.00 -19.65 4.57
CA GLU A 44 27.85 -19.00 3.27
C GLU A 44 26.45 -18.36 3.09
N ALA A 45 25.69 -18.21 4.18
CA ALA A 45 24.39 -17.57 4.12
C ALA A 45 24.51 -16.08 3.79
N ALA A 46 23.63 -15.60 2.92
CA ALA A 46 23.57 -14.19 2.55
C ALA A 46 23.10 -13.29 3.71
N SER A 47 22.33 -13.84 4.65
CA SER A 47 21.86 -13.15 5.85
C SER A 47 21.97 -14.06 7.07
N PHE A 48 22.25 -13.48 8.23
CA PHE A 48 22.38 -14.23 9.49
C PHE A 48 21.11 -14.23 10.32
N PHE A 49 20.25 -13.26 10.12
CA PHE A 49 18.98 -13.18 10.78
C PHE A 49 17.95 -12.55 9.85
N TYR A 50 16.77 -13.16 9.72
CA TYR A 50 15.67 -12.59 8.92
C TYR A 50 14.34 -13.27 9.25
N ILE A 51 13.25 -12.62 8.93
CA ILE A 51 11.90 -13.15 9.01
C ILE A 51 11.40 -13.40 7.58
N ASP A 52 11.14 -14.65 7.22
CA ASP A 52 10.52 -14.99 5.94
C ASP A 52 9.01 -14.74 6.02
N SER A 53 8.54 -13.76 5.28
CA SER A 53 7.12 -13.39 5.24
C SER A 53 6.25 -14.39 4.47
N GLN A 54 6.82 -15.17 3.56
CA GLN A 54 6.07 -16.15 2.79
C GLN A 54 5.75 -17.39 3.61
N THR A 55 6.73 -17.85 4.39
CA THR A 55 6.60 -19.02 5.27
C THR A 55 6.26 -18.64 6.70
N TRP A 56 6.38 -17.36 7.04
CA TRP A 56 6.27 -16.84 8.41
C TRP A 56 7.24 -17.53 9.35
N THR A 57 8.47 -17.68 8.92
CA THR A 57 9.53 -18.34 9.67
C THR A 57 10.59 -17.31 10.08
N VAL A 58 11.06 -17.38 11.32
CA VAL A 58 12.21 -16.61 11.80
C VAL A 58 13.45 -17.45 11.63
N HIS A 59 14.45 -16.96 10.92
CA HIS A 59 15.73 -17.61 10.71
C HIS A 59 16.79 -16.95 11.57
N LEU A 60 17.55 -17.77 12.32
CA LEU A 60 18.60 -17.31 13.19
C LEU A 60 19.86 -18.14 12.94
N ASN A 61 20.83 -17.54 12.22
CA ASN A 61 22.06 -18.23 11.83
C ASN A 61 23.21 -17.92 12.78
N VAL A 62 23.59 -18.91 13.61
CA VAL A 62 24.65 -18.76 14.60
C VAL A 62 26.04 -18.62 14.00
N ALA A 63 26.24 -18.91 12.71
CA ALA A 63 27.50 -18.66 12.03
C ALA A 63 27.88 -17.16 11.96
N GLY A 64 26.93 -16.26 12.20
CA GLY A 64 27.13 -14.81 12.30
C GLY A 64 27.71 -14.37 13.64
N VAL A 65 27.77 -15.23 14.65
CA VAL A 65 28.43 -14.91 15.92
C VAL A 65 29.92 -14.74 15.72
N PRO A 66 30.57 -13.64 16.23
CA PRO A 66 32.01 -13.46 16.15
C PRO A 66 32.80 -14.64 16.72
N LEU A 67 33.79 -15.12 15.97
CA LEU A 67 34.54 -16.34 16.30
C LEU A 67 35.31 -16.28 17.64
N HIS A 68 35.55 -15.09 18.16
CA HIS A 68 36.27 -14.91 19.42
C HIS A 68 35.37 -14.99 20.65
N MET A 69 34.02 -14.97 20.45
CA MET A 69 33.06 -15.01 21.55
C MET A 69 32.86 -16.42 22.09
N ASP A 70 32.93 -16.56 23.40
CA ASP A 70 32.45 -17.75 24.07
C ASP A 70 30.91 -17.74 24.24
N SER A 71 30.33 -18.83 24.77
CA SER A 71 28.88 -18.95 24.95
C SER A 71 28.27 -17.87 25.87
N ASN A 72 29.04 -17.33 26.81
CA ASN A 72 28.60 -16.27 27.71
C ASN A 72 28.57 -14.89 27.03
N GLU A 73 29.53 -14.64 26.16
CA GLU A 73 29.63 -13.42 25.35
C GLU A 73 28.65 -13.45 24.18
N ALA A 74 28.39 -14.64 23.61
CA ALA A 74 27.48 -14.83 22.50
C ALA A 74 26.00 -14.54 22.87
N GLU A 75 25.57 -14.84 24.11
CA GLU A 75 24.17 -14.61 24.53
C GLU A 75 23.76 -13.13 24.44
N PRO A 76 24.47 -12.18 25.09
CA PRO A 76 24.10 -10.77 24.99
C PRO A 76 24.24 -10.22 23.56
N TYR A 77 25.19 -10.72 22.77
CA TYR A 77 25.32 -10.37 21.36
C TYR A 77 24.10 -10.82 20.56
N LEU A 78 23.74 -12.10 20.61
CA LEU A 78 22.57 -12.65 19.92
C LEU A 78 21.27 -12.01 20.41
N ARG A 79 21.14 -11.72 21.71
CA ARG A 79 19.98 -11.00 22.23
C ARG A 79 19.87 -9.61 21.63
N SER A 80 20.97 -8.90 21.44
CA SER A 80 20.96 -7.59 20.77
C SER A 80 20.62 -7.70 19.28
N VAL A 81 21.06 -8.76 18.60
CA VAL A 81 20.64 -9.07 17.22
C VAL A 81 19.12 -9.30 17.18
N CYS A 82 18.59 -10.18 18.04
CA CYS A 82 17.14 -10.43 18.14
C CYS A 82 16.35 -9.15 18.43
N HIS A 83 16.87 -8.28 19.32
CA HIS A 83 16.24 -6.97 19.57
C HIS A 83 16.14 -6.11 18.32
N HIS A 84 17.19 -6.11 17.49
CA HIS A 84 17.24 -5.34 16.25
C HIS A 84 16.16 -5.82 15.28
N GLU A 85 16.10 -7.11 15.02
CA GLU A 85 15.14 -7.69 14.09
C GLU A 85 13.69 -7.57 14.57
N ILE A 86 13.44 -7.84 15.84
CA ILE A 86 12.11 -7.64 16.43
C ILE A 86 11.67 -6.17 16.29
N GLN A 87 12.59 -5.22 16.36
CA GLN A 87 12.25 -3.80 16.17
C GLN A 87 11.97 -3.43 14.71
N HIS A 88 12.49 -4.14 13.72
CA HIS A 88 12.02 -3.97 12.35
C HIS A 88 10.56 -4.35 12.20
N TYR A 89 10.13 -5.42 12.84
CA TYR A 89 8.74 -5.83 12.88
C TYR A 89 7.83 -4.84 13.66
N LEU A 90 8.31 -4.29 14.77
CA LEU A 90 7.51 -3.45 15.65
C LEU A 90 7.55 -1.96 15.33
N LEU A 91 8.64 -1.47 14.74
CA LEU A 91 8.91 -0.03 14.63
C LEU A 91 9.13 0.46 13.20
N CYS A 92 10.13 -0.04 12.50
CA CYS A 92 10.50 0.44 11.16
C CYS A 92 11.13 -0.67 10.32
N PRO A 93 10.56 -1.01 9.17
CA PRO A 93 9.38 -0.38 8.53
C PRO A 93 8.01 -0.83 9.05
N TYR A 94 7.91 -1.76 9.98
CA TYR A 94 6.79 -2.41 10.65
C TYR A 94 5.68 -2.98 9.74
N ASP A 95 5.47 -2.47 8.54
CA ASP A 95 4.57 -3.03 7.54
C ASP A 95 5.03 -2.78 6.10
N GLY A 96 4.53 -3.58 5.16
CA GLY A 96 4.90 -3.52 3.75
C GLY A 96 4.48 -2.22 3.06
N VAL A 97 3.43 -1.52 3.51
CA VAL A 97 3.04 -0.22 2.93
C VAL A 97 4.07 0.85 3.29
N THR A 98 4.47 0.93 4.55
CA THR A 98 5.51 1.87 5.00
C THR A 98 6.81 1.62 4.23
N ASN A 99 7.24 0.35 4.13
CA ASN A 99 8.41 -0.03 3.37
C ASN A 99 8.27 0.33 1.88
N GLY A 100 7.15 0.00 1.25
CA GLY A 100 6.88 0.33 -0.14
C GLY A 100 6.84 1.84 -0.43
N LEU A 101 6.33 2.66 0.49
CA LEU A 101 6.37 4.12 0.39
C LEU A 101 7.80 4.67 0.51
N MET A 102 8.62 4.10 1.40
CA MET A 102 10.05 4.44 1.52
C MET A 102 10.80 4.08 0.23
N PHE A 103 10.58 2.87 -0.27
CA PHE A 103 11.14 2.37 -1.52
C PHE A 103 10.74 3.24 -2.72
N ALA A 104 9.44 3.53 -2.90
CA ALA A 104 8.96 4.38 -3.97
C ALA A 104 9.59 5.78 -3.96
N ALA A 105 9.85 6.32 -2.77
CA ALA A 105 10.50 7.61 -2.61
C ALA A 105 11.99 7.56 -3.00
N ALA A 106 12.73 6.56 -2.53
CA ALA A 106 14.15 6.37 -2.85
C ALA A 106 14.36 6.11 -4.35
N ARG A 107 13.50 5.28 -4.97
CA ARG A 107 13.51 4.93 -6.40
C ARG A 107 13.39 6.13 -7.34
N LYS A 108 12.97 7.29 -6.84
CA LYS A 108 12.95 8.53 -7.65
C LYS A 108 14.35 9.03 -8.01
N LYS A 109 15.37 8.59 -7.28
CA LYS A 109 16.76 9.08 -7.37
C LYS A 109 17.74 8.01 -7.84
N VAL A 110 17.47 6.75 -7.55
CA VAL A 110 18.37 5.61 -7.76
C VAL A 110 17.62 4.42 -8.37
N ASN A 111 18.32 3.37 -8.76
CA ASN A 111 17.74 2.11 -9.24
C ASN A 111 17.10 1.30 -8.08
N ASP A 112 16.39 0.22 -8.42
CA ASP A 112 15.62 -0.56 -7.46
C ASP A 112 16.50 -1.20 -6.38
N ALA A 113 17.64 -1.77 -6.73
CA ALA A 113 18.57 -2.38 -5.78
C ALA A 113 19.13 -1.36 -4.78
N THR A 114 19.56 -0.19 -5.27
CA THR A 114 20.01 0.91 -4.41
C THR A 114 18.88 1.46 -3.55
N ALA A 115 17.65 1.55 -4.08
CA ALA A 115 16.49 2.01 -3.32
C ALA A 115 16.19 1.07 -2.14
N MET A 116 16.26 -0.25 -2.34
CA MET A 116 16.11 -1.23 -1.26
C MET A 116 17.20 -1.08 -0.20
N PHE A 117 18.46 -0.93 -0.64
CA PHE A 117 19.57 -0.68 0.28
C PHE A 117 19.37 0.59 1.12
N VAL A 118 18.91 1.69 0.51
CA VAL A 118 18.59 2.93 1.23
C VAL A 118 17.50 2.72 2.29
N CYS A 119 16.46 1.96 1.96
CA CYS A 119 15.37 1.66 2.90
C CYS A 119 15.89 0.88 4.11
N ASN A 120 16.74 -0.13 3.87
CA ASN A 120 17.35 -0.91 4.94
C ASN A 120 18.25 -0.04 5.81
N LEU A 121 19.19 0.69 5.21
CA LEU A 121 20.08 1.58 5.96
C LEU A 121 19.28 2.58 6.82
N PHE A 122 18.24 3.18 6.27
CA PHE A 122 17.43 4.12 7.04
C PHE A 122 16.67 3.43 8.17
N ALA A 123 16.09 2.25 7.92
CA ALA A 123 15.40 1.46 8.92
C ALA A 123 16.33 1.08 10.07
N ASP A 124 17.57 0.65 9.77
CA ASP A 124 18.60 0.36 10.75
C ASP A 124 18.94 1.57 11.61
N LEU A 125 19.11 2.74 10.99
CA LEU A 125 19.37 3.98 11.72
C LEU A 125 18.21 4.34 12.68
N VAL A 126 16.95 4.10 12.28
CA VAL A 126 15.77 4.31 13.13
C VAL A 126 15.75 3.30 14.29
N VAL A 127 15.88 2.02 13.99
CA VAL A 127 15.83 0.92 14.95
C VAL A 127 16.92 1.06 15.99
N ASP A 128 18.17 1.21 15.54
CA ASP A 128 19.32 1.30 16.45
C ASP A 128 19.30 2.57 17.30
N SER A 129 18.79 3.69 16.78
CA SER A 129 18.60 4.89 17.59
C SER A 129 17.62 4.68 18.75
N LYS A 130 16.61 3.85 18.56
CA LYS A 130 15.65 3.51 19.63
C LYS A 130 16.23 2.50 20.61
N LEU A 131 16.93 1.49 20.09
CA LEU A 131 17.59 0.47 20.90
C LEU A 131 18.71 1.04 21.76
N LEU A 132 19.52 1.96 21.24
CA LEU A 132 20.55 2.65 22.02
C LEU A 132 19.96 3.46 23.18
N LYS A 133 18.73 3.96 23.05
CA LYS A 133 18.04 4.64 24.17
C LYS A 133 17.49 3.65 25.20
N ARG A 134 16.99 2.47 24.75
CA ARG A 134 16.31 1.50 25.60
C ARG A 134 17.25 0.45 26.21
N TYR A 135 18.18 -0.04 25.40
CA TYR A 135 19.16 -1.09 25.76
C TYR A 135 20.58 -0.67 25.38
N PRO A 136 21.11 0.44 25.95
CA PRO A 136 22.35 1.07 25.49
C PRO A 136 23.55 0.11 25.48
N THR A 137 23.75 -0.66 26.55
CA THR A 137 24.92 -1.55 26.67
C THR A 137 24.92 -2.67 25.63
N LEU A 138 23.78 -3.36 25.47
CA LEU A 138 23.64 -4.46 24.51
C LEU A 138 23.80 -3.95 23.06
N THR A 139 23.10 -2.88 22.74
CA THR A 139 23.11 -2.33 21.37
C THR A 139 24.47 -1.73 21.02
N HIS A 140 25.10 -1.02 21.94
CA HIS A 140 26.43 -0.45 21.72
C HIS A 140 27.47 -1.55 21.49
N SER A 141 27.45 -2.61 22.30
CA SER A 141 28.35 -3.75 22.14
C SER A 141 28.15 -4.43 20.77
N ARG A 142 26.89 -4.72 20.38
CA ARG A 142 26.59 -5.33 19.08
C ARG A 142 27.11 -4.49 17.92
N ILE A 143 26.78 -3.19 17.89
CA ILE A 143 27.20 -2.30 16.79
C ILE A 143 28.73 -2.22 16.72
N ASN A 144 29.40 -2.08 17.86
CA ASN A 144 30.85 -2.03 17.90
C ASN A 144 31.50 -3.33 17.38
N GLU A 145 30.97 -4.48 17.78
CA GLU A 145 31.43 -5.78 17.28
C GLU A 145 31.14 -5.95 15.78
N SER A 146 29.98 -5.55 15.31
CA SER A 146 29.65 -5.60 13.89
C SER A 146 30.58 -4.74 13.04
N ILE A 147 30.94 -3.54 13.51
CA ILE A 147 31.91 -2.65 12.85
C ILE A 147 33.29 -3.32 12.83
N HIS A 148 33.71 -3.93 13.95
CA HIS A 148 35.01 -4.60 14.08
C HIS A 148 35.12 -5.82 13.17
N GLU A 149 34.13 -6.72 13.20
CA GLU A 149 34.06 -7.89 12.34
C GLU A 149 34.05 -7.52 10.86
N SER A 150 33.29 -6.50 10.48
CA SER A 150 33.27 -6.01 9.11
C SER A 150 34.65 -5.55 8.64
N ALA A 151 35.39 -4.86 9.48
CA ALA A 151 36.72 -4.39 9.16
C ALA A 151 37.76 -5.52 9.01
N ILE A 152 37.56 -6.65 9.74
CA ILE A 152 38.48 -7.80 9.67
C ILE A 152 38.15 -8.69 8.46
N ARG A 153 36.87 -8.92 8.19
CA ARG A 153 36.43 -9.85 7.11
C ARG A 153 36.67 -9.29 5.72
N THR A 154 36.62 -7.96 5.56
CA THR A 154 36.77 -7.31 4.26
C THR A 154 38.21 -7.05 3.92
N LYS A 155 38.66 -7.56 2.77
CA LYS A 155 40.05 -7.32 2.28
C LYS A 155 40.21 -5.95 1.63
N ASN A 156 39.17 -5.49 0.91
CA ASN A 156 39.12 -4.20 0.25
C ASN A 156 37.89 -3.44 0.70
N HIS A 157 38.07 -2.34 1.42
CA HIS A 157 36.95 -1.53 1.88
C HIS A 157 36.47 -0.58 0.77
N SER A 158 35.24 -0.76 0.30
CA SER A 158 34.66 0.12 -0.70
C SER A 158 34.43 1.54 -0.14
N PRO A 159 34.33 2.57 -1.00
CA PRO A 159 33.92 3.90 -0.57
C PRO A 159 32.58 3.89 0.16
N LEU A 160 31.61 3.08 -0.31
CA LEU A 160 30.30 2.91 0.32
C LEU A 160 30.42 2.33 1.74
N TRP A 161 31.25 1.30 1.96
CA TRP A 161 31.52 0.77 3.30
C TRP A 161 32.06 1.84 4.23
N THR A 162 33.02 2.65 3.75
CA THR A 162 33.61 3.73 4.53
C THR A 162 32.56 4.80 4.89
N LEU A 163 31.69 5.15 3.95
CA LEU A 163 30.59 6.10 4.17
C LEU A 163 29.61 5.59 5.23
N ILE A 164 29.22 4.32 5.20
CA ILE A 164 28.30 3.74 6.18
C ILE A 164 28.92 3.80 7.59
N ILE A 165 30.17 3.37 7.76
CA ILE A 165 30.84 3.44 9.08
C ILE A 165 31.00 4.90 9.55
N ALA A 166 31.33 5.81 8.64
CA ALA A 166 31.37 7.24 8.96
C ALA A 166 29.98 7.77 9.38
N THR A 167 28.90 7.26 8.78
CA THR A 167 27.53 7.59 9.18
C THR A 167 27.23 7.12 10.61
N TYR A 168 27.64 5.89 10.98
CA TYR A 168 27.52 5.39 12.36
C TYR A 168 28.30 6.22 13.36
N ARG A 169 29.52 6.62 12.99
CA ARG A 169 30.29 7.58 13.81
C ARG A 169 29.55 8.92 13.92
N ALA A 170 29.07 9.46 12.82
CA ALA A 170 28.35 10.72 12.83
C ALA A 170 27.07 10.63 13.67
N MET A 171 26.34 9.51 13.61
CA MET A 171 25.09 9.29 14.37
C MET A 171 25.33 9.16 15.86
N TRP A 172 26.26 8.33 16.29
CA TRP A 172 26.37 7.89 17.69
C TRP A 172 27.77 7.94 18.28
N GLY A 173 28.79 8.37 17.51
CA GLY A 173 30.15 8.53 17.99
C GLY A 173 30.99 7.25 18.03
N PHE A 174 30.59 6.18 17.33
CA PHE A 174 31.37 4.94 17.26
C PHE A 174 32.78 5.18 16.71
N PRO A 175 33.81 4.47 17.22
CA PRO A 175 35.17 4.60 16.74
C PRO A 175 35.27 4.08 15.31
N LEU A 176 36.08 4.75 14.49
CA LEU A 176 36.39 4.25 13.15
C LEU A 176 37.48 3.18 13.26
N PRO A 177 37.32 2.06 12.53
CA PRO A 177 38.42 1.12 12.36
C PRO A 177 39.67 1.79 11.75
N ALA A 178 40.87 1.38 12.13
CA ALA A 178 42.10 1.97 11.62
C ALA A 178 42.25 1.91 10.09
N LEU A 179 41.54 0.97 9.46
CA LEU A 179 41.50 0.77 8.00
C LEU A 179 40.54 1.71 7.28
N ALA A 180 39.56 2.32 7.98
CA ALA A 180 38.60 3.25 7.39
C ALA A 180 39.29 4.59 7.11
N ARG A 181 39.53 4.87 5.83
CA ARG A 181 40.10 6.15 5.36
C ARG A 181 38.98 7.09 5.02
N VAL A 182 38.54 7.88 5.99
CA VAL A 182 37.48 8.88 5.81
C VAL A 182 38.11 10.19 5.35
N ASP A 183 37.85 10.59 4.12
CA ASP A 183 38.19 11.91 3.59
C ASP A 183 37.12 12.94 3.94
N GLN A 184 37.31 14.17 3.47
CA GLN A 184 36.36 15.26 3.76
C GLN A 184 34.99 15.02 3.12
N GLU A 185 34.95 14.55 1.88
CA GLU A 185 33.72 14.28 1.14
C GLU A 185 32.89 13.18 1.82
N THR A 186 33.52 12.09 2.18
CA THR A 186 32.89 11.00 2.96
C THR A 186 32.34 11.51 4.29
N SER A 187 33.09 12.36 4.99
CA SER A 187 32.68 12.91 6.28
C SER A 187 31.48 13.85 6.15
N GLU A 188 31.44 14.66 5.11
CA GLU A 188 30.32 15.58 4.82
C GLU A 188 29.06 14.80 4.46
N ALA A 189 29.17 13.82 3.54
CA ALA A 189 28.05 12.95 3.16
C ALA A 189 27.50 12.16 4.35
N ALA A 190 28.37 11.56 5.16
CA ALA A 190 28.00 10.85 6.39
C ALA A 190 27.25 11.75 7.39
N THR A 191 27.72 12.99 7.54
CA THR A 191 27.09 13.97 8.42
C THR A 191 25.71 14.36 7.91
N GLU A 192 25.55 14.56 6.59
CA GLU A 192 24.27 14.89 5.98
C GLU A 192 23.25 13.76 6.14
N ILE A 193 23.67 12.48 5.90
CA ILE A 193 22.81 11.31 6.15
C ILE A 193 22.36 11.26 7.62
N ALA A 194 23.33 11.42 8.54
CA ALA A 194 23.04 11.40 9.98
C ALA A 194 22.06 12.53 10.40
N GLU A 195 22.19 13.72 9.81
CA GLU A 195 21.25 14.81 10.09
C GLU A 195 19.84 14.54 9.54
N VAL A 196 19.73 13.99 8.32
CA VAL A 196 18.44 13.59 7.75
C VAL A 196 17.76 12.58 8.65
N ALA A 197 18.50 11.53 9.06
CA ALA A 197 17.98 10.50 9.95
C ALA A 197 17.51 11.10 11.29
N ARG A 198 18.37 11.84 12.01
CA ARG A 198 18.03 12.43 13.32
C ARG A 198 16.77 13.31 13.29
N LYS A 199 16.58 14.07 12.21
CA LYS A 199 15.41 14.96 12.04
C LYS A 199 14.11 14.19 11.77
N THR A 200 14.19 12.93 11.38
CA THR A 200 13.03 12.16 10.88
C THR A 200 12.72 10.89 11.66
N ILE A 201 13.65 10.35 12.47
CA ILE A 201 13.48 9.11 13.25
C ILE A 201 12.15 9.05 14.00
N ASP A 202 11.70 10.14 14.63
CA ASP A 202 10.48 10.20 15.42
C ASP A 202 9.25 10.65 14.60
N GLN A 203 9.38 10.75 13.27
CA GLN A 203 8.36 11.30 12.38
C GLN A 203 8.09 10.37 11.18
N GLU A 204 7.34 9.29 11.41
CA GLU A 204 7.03 8.25 10.41
C GLU A 204 6.59 8.82 9.04
N ARG A 205 5.70 9.81 9.03
CA ARG A 205 5.22 10.47 7.80
C ARG A 205 6.34 11.10 6.96
N ARG A 206 7.53 11.29 7.53
CA ARG A 206 8.70 11.85 6.84
C ARG A 206 9.71 10.80 6.40
N TRP A 207 9.54 9.54 6.76
CA TRP A 207 10.47 8.46 6.39
C TRP A 207 10.64 8.31 4.87
N PRO A 208 9.56 8.34 4.05
CA PRO A 208 9.73 8.31 2.60
C PRO A 208 10.60 9.46 2.07
N LYS A 209 10.42 10.67 2.59
CA LYS A 209 11.22 11.82 2.20
C LYS A 209 12.67 11.73 2.69
N ALA A 210 12.90 11.10 3.85
CA ALA A 210 14.25 10.83 4.34
C ALA A 210 14.97 9.83 3.42
N CYS A 211 14.29 8.75 3.02
CA CYS A 211 14.82 7.77 2.06
C CYS A 211 15.12 8.42 0.68
N GLU A 212 14.23 9.30 0.17
CA GLU A 212 14.50 10.06 -1.07
C GLU A 212 15.77 10.90 -0.95
N LYS A 213 15.99 11.58 0.19
CA LYS A 213 17.16 12.42 0.39
C LYS A 213 18.44 11.60 0.58
N ILE A 214 18.38 10.50 1.33
CA ILE A 214 19.52 9.60 1.51
C ILE A 214 19.88 8.95 0.17
N ALA A 215 18.90 8.55 -0.63
CA ALA A 215 19.12 8.03 -1.97
C ALA A 215 19.84 9.04 -2.88
N GLU A 216 19.49 10.32 -2.80
CA GLU A 216 20.17 11.39 -3.53
C GLU A 216 21.64 11.53 -3.13
N ILE A 217 21.97 11.41 -1.84
CA ILE A 217 23.34 11.45 -1.34
C ILE A 217 24.11 10.20 -1.78
N LEU A 218 23.49 9.03 -1.65
CA LEU A 218 24.15 7.75 -1.95
C LEU A 218 24.33 7.49 -3.44
N ALA A 219 23.63 8.20 -4.32
CA ALA A 219 23.73 8.00 -5.77
C ALA A 219 25.17 8.08 -6.29
N ASP A 220 25.98 9.00 -5.75
CA ASP A 220 27.36 9.21 -6.15
C ASP A 220 28.36 8.17 -5.54
N TRP A 221 27.88 7.35 -4.61
CA TRP A 221 28.68 6.36 -3.87
C TRP A 221 28.42 4.93 -4.33
N MET A 222 27.45 4.76 -5.21
CA MET A 222 27.08 3.44 -5.69
C MET A 222 28.01 2.98 -6.81
N PRO A 223 28.30 1.66 -6.89
CA PRO A 223 29.11 1.13 -7.97
C PRO A 223 28.46 1.39 -9.34
N GLU A 224 29.29 1.72 -10.34
CA GLU A 224 28.82 1.99 -11.72
C GLU A 224 28.35 0.72 -12.44
N ASP A 225 28.83 -0.45 -12.05
CA ASP A 225 28.47 -1.74 -12.66
C ASP A 225 27.31 -2.40 -11.92
N GLU A 226 26.24 -2.74 -12.66
CA GLU A 226 25.07 -3.46 -12.13
C GLU A 226 25.40 -4.85 -11.56
N ASP A 227 26.58 -5.41 -11.88
CA ASP A 227 27.06 -6.72 -11.41
C ASP A 227 27.79 -6.67 -10.07
N GLU A 228 28.13 -5.51 -9.52
CA GLU A 228 28.67 -5.39 -8.16
C GLU A 228 27.53 -5.52 -7.14
N GLN A 229 27.56 -6.60 -6.37
CA GLN A 229 26.58 -6.84 -5.31
C GLN A 229 26.66 -5.74 -4.25
N LEU A 230 25.53 -5.08 -4.02
CA LEU A 230 25.39 -4.11 -2.94
C LEU A 230 25.52 -4.79 -1.58
N PRO A 231 26.21 -4.16 -0.61
CA PRO A 231 26.29 -4.68 0.74
C PRO A 231 24.86 -4.85 1.29
N GLY A 232 24.49 -6.06 1.64
CA GLY A 232 23.24 -6.32 2.32
C GLY A 232 21.98 -6.46 1.50
N VAL A 233 22.06 -6.45 0.18
CA VAL A 233 20.96 -6.88 -0.68
C VAL A 233 21.10 -8.39 -0.89
N GLY A 234 20.67 -9.17 0.08
CA GLY A 234 20.51 -10.61 -0.06
C GLY A 234 19.40 -10.85 -1.09
N GLY A 235 19.78 -11.35 -2.27
CA GLY A 235 18.83 -11.65 -3.32
C GLY A 235 17.82 -12.69 -2.86
N GLY A 236 16.55 -12.34 -2.85
CA GLY A 236 15.47 -13.30 -2.79
C GLY A 236 15.67 -14.38 -3.86
N LYS A 237 15.25 -15.61 -3.62
CA LYS A 237 15.45 -16.86 -4.39
C LYS A 237 15.06 -16.83 -5.89
N HIS A 238 15.30 -15.76 -6.62
CA HIS A 238 15.02 -15.66 -8.07
C HIS A 238 16.26 -15.54 -8.98
N SER A 239 17.47 -15.70 -8.48
CA SER A 239 18.64 -15.91 -9.33
C SER A 239 19.14 -17.35 -9.22
N LYS A 240 18.42 -18.30 -9.81
CA LYS A 240 19.03 -19.55 -10.28
C LYS A 240 19.82 -19.23 -11.54
N GLU A 241 21.09 -19.68 -11.52
CA GLU A 241 22.04 -19.77 -12.62
C GLU A 241 22.91 -18.53 -12.89
N THR A 242 23.94 -18.41 -12.08
CA THR A 242 25.33 -18.28 -12.60
C THR A 242 26.30 -18.79 -11.53
N GLN A 243 26.85 -19.98 -11.76
CA GLN A 243 28.06 -20.44 -11.11
C GLN A 243 29.22 -19.55 -11.60
N GLY A 244 29.65 -18.63 -10.77
CA GLY A 244 30.84 -17.87 -10.92
C GLY A 244 31.38 -17.57 -9.51
N ASP A 245 32.64 -17.88 -9.30
CA ASP A 245 33.40 -17.68 -8.08
C ASP A 245 33.12 -16.30 -7.46
N VAL A 246 32.18 -16.23 -6.52
CA VAL A 246 31.84 -15.01 -5.82
C VAL A 246 32.77 -14.92 -4.66
N SER A 247 33.82 -14.12 -4.81
CA SER A 247 34.59 -13.67 -3.66
C SER A 247 33.64 -12.87 -2.75
N SER A 248 33.37 -13.41 -1.59
CA SER A 248 32.50 -12.86 -0.56
C SER A 248 33.11 -11.62 0.11
N ASP A 249 33.27 -10.54 -0.64
CA ASP A 249 33.79 -9.27 -0.11
C ASP A 249 32.69 -8.32 0.34
N VAL A 250 31.43 -8.78 0.38
CA VAL A 250 30.34 -7.98 0.88
C VAL A 250 30.24 -8.12 2.37
N THR A 251 30.81 -7.18 3.04
CA THR A 251 30.78 -7.13 4.48
C THR A 251 29.51 -6.39 4.91
N THR A 252 28.62 -7.14 5.42
CA THR A 252 27.46 -6.65 6.13
C THR A 252 27.96 -6.05 7.43
N ILE A 253 27.99 -4.73 7.53
CA ILE A 253 28.27 -4.03 8.79
C ILE A 253 27.14 -4.27 9.77
N MET A 254 25.97 -4.47 9.24
CA MET A 254 24.73 -4.76 9.92
C MET A 254 24.11 -5.93 9.22
N VAL A 255 23.41 -6.76 9.96
CA VAL A 255 22.54 -7.76 9.35
C VAL A 255 21.51 -6.98 8.56
N PRO A 256 21.58 -6.92 7.22
CA PRO A 256 20.57 -6.24 6.48
C PRO A 256 19.33 -7.06 6.63
N LEU A 257 18.28 -6.37 6.93
CA LEU A 257 16.99 -6.97 6.76
C LEU A 257 16.88 -7.40 5.31
N ASP A 258 16.63 -8.66 5.10
CA ASP A 258 16.04 -9.09 3.85
C ASP A 258 14.66 -8.43 3.81
N VAL A 259 14.54 -7.37 3.02
CA VAL A 259 13.31 -6.56 2.96
C VAL A 259 12.15 -7.40 2.49
N ASP A 260 12.41 -8.43 1.66
CA ASP A 260 11.39 -9.39 1.23
C ASP A 260 10.87 -10.24 2.41
N ALA A 261 11.61 -10.33 3.50
CA ALA A 261 11.25 -11.16 4.63
C ALA A 261 10.21 -10.54 5.58
N VAL A 262 10.07 -9.23 5.63
CA VAL A 262 9.09 -8.56 6.53
C VAL A 262 7.76 -8.28 5.84
N MET A 263 7.63 -8.68 4.58
CA MET A 263 6.54 -8.26 3.72
C MET A 263 5.41 -9.28 3.63
N GLY A 264 4.54 -9.25 4.61
CA GLY A 264 3.17 -9.70 4.47
C GLY A 264 2.24 -8.57 4.02
N SER A 265 0.95 -8.86 3.93
CA SER A 265 -0.04 -7.80 3.81
C SER A 265 0.16 -6.80 4.96
N PRO A 266 0.23 -5.49 4.69
CA PRO A 266 0.47 -4.47 5.71
C PRO A 266 -0.52 -4.52 6.87
N ILE A 267 -1.77 -4.84 6.56
CA ILE A 267 -2.84 -4.97 7.56
C ILE A 267 -2.58 -6.17 8.46
N GLU A 268 -2.07 -7.25 7.91
CA GLU A 268 -1.79 -8.49 8.65
C GLU A 268 -0.56 -8.40 9.51
N VAL A 269 0.49 -7.76 9.02
CA VAL A 269 1.69 -7.48 9.83
C VAL A 269 1.30 -6.66 11.05
N ARG A 270 0.48 -5.62 10.89
CA ARG A 270 -0.02 -4.81 12.01
C ARG A 270 -0.88 -5.58 12.99
N ASN A 271 -1.72 -6.47 12.50
CA ASN A 271 -2.69 -7.21 13.31
C ASN A 271 -2.15 -8.54 13.82
N GLY A 272 -0.95 -8.95 13.43
CA GLY A 272 -0.38 -10.27 13.77
C GLY A 272 -1.10 -11.43 13.09
N ASP A 273 -1.87 -11.19 12.02
CA ASP A 273 -2.66 -12.21 11.33
C ASP A 273 -1.90 -12.87 10.15
N LEU A 274 -0.67 -12.44 9.89
CA LEU A 274 0.15 -12.91 8.77
C LEU A 274 0.34 -14.43 8.78
N ALA A 275 0.63 -15.02 9.95
CA ALA A 275 0.80 -16.46 10.08
C ALA A 275 -0.41 -17.27 9.61
N ARG A 276 -1.62 -16.77 9.80
CA ARG A 276 -2.86 -17.44 9.37
C ARG A 276 -3.01 -17.43 7.84
N LYS A 277 -2.63 -16.35 7.18
CA LYS A 277 -2.81 -16.20 5.73
C LYS A 277 -1.68 -16.83 4.91
N CYS A 278 -0.44 -16.88 5.41
CA CYS A 278 0.63 -17.64 4.77
C CYS A 278 0.29 -19.12 4.62
N LEU A 279 -0.53 -19.66 5.53
CA LEU A 279 -1.01 -21.04 5.48
C LEU A 279 -2.26 -21.26 4.62
N GLN A 280 -2.94 -20.20 4.16
CA GLN A 280 -4.25 -20.26 3.49
C GLN A 280 -4.25 -19.74 2.05
N LYS A 281 -3.09 -19.40 1.47
CA LYS A 281 -3.04 -18.90 0.09
C LYS A 281 -3.57 -19.93 -0.88
N ASP A 282 -4.49 -19.45 -1.81
CA ASP A 282 -4.39 -19.86 -3.23
C ASP A 282 -5.62 -19.59 -4.10
N SER A 283 -6.43 -18.58 -3.84
CA SER A 283 -7.38 -18.18 -4.87
C SER A 283 -7.01 -16.83 -5.51
N ALA A 284 -7.19 -16.72 -6.83
CA ALA A 284 -6.98 -15.45 -7.55
C ALA A 284 -7.87 -14.31 -7.01
N SER A 285 -8.99 -14.64 -6.37
CA SER A 285 -9.89 -13.69 -5.70
C SER A 285 -9.26 -13.08 -4.44
N ASP A 286 -8.47 -13.85 -3.71
CA ASP A 286 -7.83 -13.39 -2.46
C ASP A 286 -6.69 -12.40 -2.79
N ILE A 287 -5.92 -12.70 -3.84
CA ILE A 287 -4.87 -11.79 -4.35
C ILE A 287 -5.48 -10.47 -4.82
N GLU A 288 -6.61 -10.49 -5.53
CA GLU A 288 -7.29 -9.27 -5.99
C GLU A 288 -7.82 -8.44 -4.82
N ALA A 289 -8.36 -9.07 -3.79
CA ALA A 289 -8.81 -8.42 -2.56
C ALA A 289 -7.64 -7.77 -1.81
N GLU A 290 -6.54 -8.48 -1.66
CA GLU A 290 -5.34 -7.98 -1.00
C GLU A 290 -4.74 -6.77 -1.75
N MET A 291 -4.64 -6.82 -3.08
CA MET A 291 -4.19 -5.69 -3.89
C MET A 291 -5.13 -4.48 -3.76
N GLU A 292 -6.43 -4.70 -3.65
CA GLU A 292 -7.39 -3.63 -3.42
C GLU A 292 -7.20 -3.00 -2.02
N ASP A 293 -6.98 -3.80 -0.99
CA ASP A 293 -6.75 -3.34 0.37
C ASP A 293 -5.43 -2.55 0.50
N LEU A 294 -4.35 -3.01 -0.15
CA LEU A 294 -3.09 -2.27 -0.25
C LEU A 294 -3.27 -0.89 -0.91
N ALA A 295 -4.01 -0.84 -2.02
CA ALA A 295 -4.30 0.42 -2.71
C ALA A 295 -5.09 1.40 -1.82
N ILE A 296 -6.04 0.89 -1.04
CA ILE A 296 -6.83 1.69 -0.09
C ILE A 296 -5.94 2.24 1.02
N GLU A 297 -5.04 1.44 1.55
CA GLU A 297 -4.12 1.88 2.61
C GLU A 297 -3.14 2.95 2.11
N VAL A 298 -2.60 2.79 0.89
CA VAL A 298 -1.75 3.80 0.25
C VAL A 298 -2.53 5.12 0.07
N GLU A 299 -3.76 5.03 -0.40
CA GLU A 299 -4.64 6.21 -0.59
C GLU A 299 -4.92 6.93 0.74
N GLN A 300 -5.22 6.19 1.81
CA GLN A 300 -5.48 6.76 3.14
C GLN A 300 -4.27 7.46 3.75
N ARG A 301 -3.07 7.00 3.43
CA ARG A 301 -1.81 7.64 3.83
C ARG A 301 -1.43 8.82 2.94
N GLY A 302 -2.26 9.14 1.92
CA GLY A 302 -2.03 10.25 0.99
C GLY A 302 -1.00 9.95 -0.09
N GLY A 303 -0.70 8.66 -0.34
CA GLY A 303 0.17 8.22 -1.41
C GLY A 303 -0.44 8.42 -2.81
N ASP A 304 0.40 8.36 -3.82
CA ASP A 304 0.00 8.45 -5.23
C ASP A 304 0.11 7.10 -5.97
N LEU A 305 -0.16 7.09 -7.27
CA LEU A 305 -0.08 5.87 -8.10
C LEU A 305 1.32 5.26 -8.13
N LYS A 306 2.37 6.05 -8.01
CA LYS A 306 3.75 5.56 -7.97
C LYS A 306 4.11 4.97 -6.61
N ASP A 307 3.58 5.57 -5.56
CA ASP A 307 3.71 5.04 -4.22
C ASP A 307 3.04 3.65 -4.15
N MET A 308 1.86 3.52 -4.78
CA MET A 308 1.19 2.21 -4.91
C MET A 308 2.01 1.22 -5.76
N GLU A 309 2.60 1.67 -6.88
CA GLU A 309 3.52 0.84 -7.68
C GLU A 309 4.69 0.33 -6.83
N GLY A 310 5.30 1.19 -6.02
CA GLY A 310 6.37 0.82 -5.10
C GLY A 310 5.93 -0.23 -4.08
N VAL A 311 4.76 -0.04 -3.48
CA VAL A 311 4.18 -0.99 -2.52
C VAL A 311 3.93 -2.35 -3.19
N TYR A 312 3.40 -2.40 -4.40
CA TYR A 312 3.16 -3.67 -5.09
C TYR A 312 4.45 -4.38 -5.50
N LEU A 313 5.46 -3.65 -5.93
CA LEU A 313 6.78 -4.22 -6.26
C LEU A 313 7.44 -4.83 -5.02
N THR A 314 7.44 -4.12 -3.92
CA THR A 314 8.00 -4.61 -2.66
C THR A 314 7.15 -5.74 -2.04
N ALA A 315 5.86 -5.82 -2.31
CA ALA A 315 4.99 -6.92 -1.89
C ALA A 315 5.05 -8.16 -2.82
N GLY A 316 5.95 -8.15 -3.83
CA GLY A 316 6.12 -9.30 -4.74
C GLY A 316 5.01 -9.45 -5.78
N TYR A 317 4.09 -8.49 -5.90
CA TYR A 317 3.08 -8.49 -6.96
C TYR A 317 3.67 -7.99 -8.28
N GLY A 318 4.36 -8.85 -9.00
CA GLY A 318 4.77 -8.62 -10.38
C GLY A 318 3.54 -8.60 -11.28
N SER A 319 2.98 -7.43 -11.59
CA SER A 319 1.77 -7.32 -12.40
C SER A 319 1.91 -6.31 -13.53
N PRO A 320 1.23 -6.52 -14.67
CA PRO A 320 1.11 -5.50 -15.70
C PRO A 320 0.51 -4.22 -15.12
N ARG A 321 1.10 -3.08 -15.46
CA ARG A 321 0.72 -1.73 -15.00
C ARG A 321 -0.78 -1.44 -15.14
N ASP A 322 -1.44 -2.00 -16.15
CA ASP A 322 -2.88 -1.83 -16.39
C ASP A 322 -3.77 -2.40 -15.26
N SER A 323 -3.28 -3.40 -14.52
CA SER A 323 -4.01 -3.96 -13.37
C SER A 323 -3.98 -3.04 -12.16
N TRP A 324 -2.87 -2.34 -11.92
CA TRP A 324 -2.71 -1.46 -10.77
C TRP A 324 -3.61 -0.23 -10.85
N ILE A 325 -3.79 0.33 -12.06
CA ILE A 325 -4.66 1.48 -12.28
C ILE A 325 -6.09 1.21 -11.83
N ARG A 326 -6.63 -0.01 -12.01
CA ARG A 326 -7.97 -0.38 -11.52
C ARG A 326 -8.08 -0.21 -10.01
N PHE A 327 -7.13 -0.79 -9.28
CA PHE A 327 -7.14 -0.75 -7.81
C PHE A 327 -6.96 0.67 -7.29
N TRP A 328 -6.14 1.48 -7.97
CA TRP A 328 -6.00 2.90 -7.67
C TRP A 328 -7.34 3.65 -7.76
N TYR A 329 -8.08 3.46 -8.85
CA TYR A 329 -9.40 4.10 -8.99
C TYR A 329 -10.43 3.53 -8.02
N ARG A 330 -10.39 2.23 -7.70
CA ARG A 330 -11.22 1.65 -6.64
C ARG A 330 -10.93 2.29 -5.28
N ALA A 331 -9.67 2.45 -4.93
CA ALA A 331 -9.27 3.08 -3.68
C ALA A 331 -9.74 4.54 -3.59
N LYS A 332 -9.52 5.32 -4.65
CA LYS A 332 -10.02 6.70 -4.74
C LYS A 332 -11.53 6.79 -4.62
N ALA A 333 -12.27 5.92 -5.28
CA ALA A 333 -13.71 5.84 -5.19
C ALA A 333 -14.19 5.50 -3.75
N LYS A 334 -13.54 4.54 -3.09
CA LYS A 334 -13.84 4.20 -1.69
C LYS A 334 -13.53 5.34 -0.74
N GLY A 335 -12.43 6.07 -0.94
CA GLY A 335 -12.08 7.27 -0.17
C GLY A 335 -13.16 8.33 -0.25
N LEU A 336 -13.64 8.63 -1.46
CA LEU A 336 -14.74 9.57 -1.70
C LEU A 336 -16.04 9.15 -0.99
N LEU A 337 -16.41 7.87 -1.08
CA LEU A 337 -17.62 7.35 -0.46
C LEU A 337 -17.56 7.38 1.08
N ARG A 338 -16.38 7.23 1.68
CA ARG A 338 -16.17 7.31 3.13
C ARG A 338 -16.39 8.73 3.67
N ILE A 339 -15.85 9.74 3.01
CA ILE A 339 -15.98 11.15 3.42
C ILE A 339 -17.45 11.54 3.53
N GLU A 340 -18.27 11.17 2.55
CA GLU A 340 -19.71 11.46 2.58
C GLU A 340 -20.49 10.70 3.68
N VAL A 341 -20.04 9.49 4.07
CA VAL A 341 -20.67 8.73 5.17
C VAL A 341 -20.37 9.38 6.51
N GLU A 342 -19.20 9.96 6.70
CA GLU A 342 -18.86 10.67 7.94
C GLU A 342 -19.71 11.93 8.13
N ASP A 343 -19.97 12.68 7.08
CA ASP A 343 -20.85 13.87 7.14
C ASP A 343 -22.33 13.53 7.42
N ARG A 344 -22.77 12.30 7.15
CA ARG A 344 -24.16 11.85 7.37
C ARG A 344 -24.40 11.12 8.70
N LYS A 345 -23.41 10.92 9.54
CA LYS A 345 -23.57 10.25 10.85
C LYS A 345 -24.52 10.95 11.84
N PHE A 346 -25.20 12.03 11.43
CA PHE A 346 -26.17 12.75 12.24
C PHE A 346 -27.66 12.42 12.00
N SER A 347 -28.01 11.43 11.16
CA SER A 347 -29.40 11.00 11.08
C SER A 347 -29.63 9.73 11.90
N GLY A 348 -30.16 9.91 13.10
CA GLY A 348 -30.21 8.97 14.19
C GLY A 348 -30.93 7.65 13.95
N SER A 349 -30.27 6.59 14.26
CA SER A 349 -30.93 5.44 14.88
C SER A 349 -31.00 5.75 16.38
N ALA A 350 -32.20 5.99 16.92
CA ALA A 350 -32.33 6.19 18.34
C ALA A 350 -32.01 4.88 19.09
N PRO A 351 -31.11 4.88 20.07
CA PRO A 351 -30.86 3.71 20.87
C PRO A 351 -32.11 3.41 21.71
N LEU A 352 -32.67 2.21 21.55
CA LEU A 352 -33.95 1.85 22.20
C LEU A 352 -33.77 1.29 23.61
N ALA A 353 -32.84 0.40 23.81
CA ALA A 353 -32.58 -0.19 25.11
C ALA A 353 -31.19 -0.85 25.16
N PRO A 354 -30.50 -0.79 26.30
CA PRO A 354 -29.26 -1.51 26.48
C PRO A 354 -29.54 -3.02 26.63
N GLN A 355 -28.86 -3.83 25.85
CA GLN A 355 -28.84 -5.28 25.94
C GLN A 355 -27.48 -5.79 26.42
N VAL A 356 -27.43 -7.05 26.85
CA VAL A 356 -26.15 -7.70 27.18
C VAL A 356 -25.37 -7.96 25.91
N TRP A 357 -24.17 -7.38 25.81
CA TRP A 357 -23.19 -7.74 24.80
C TRP A 357 -22.62 -9.13 25.16
N ARG A 358 -22.63 -10.05 24.19
CA ARG A 358 -22.19 -11.43 24.39
C ARG A 358 -20.88 -11.71 23.67
N MET A 359 -20.09 -12.64 24.18
CA MET A 359 -18.92 -13.13 23.46
C MET A 359 -19.35 -13.69 22.10
N GLY A 360 -18.74 -13.12 21.03
CA GLY A 360 -19.12 -13.39 19.64
C GLY A 360 -19.87 -12.23 18.96
N ASP A 361 -20.40 -11.28 19.71
CA ASP A 361 -20.93 -10.03 19.14
C ASP A 361 -19.77 -9.14 18.68
N PRO A 362 -19.95 -8.30 17.63
CA PRO A 362 -18.93 -7.34 17.19
C PRO A 362 -18.46 -6.45 18.35
N ILE A 363 -17.14 -6.27 18.47
CA ILE A 363 -16.56 -5.50 19.58
C ILE A 363 -16.93 -4.01 19.50
N GLU A 364 -17.20 -3.52 18.30
CA GLU A 364 -17.63 -2.15 18.03
C GLU A 364 -19.02 -1.84 18.60
N GLU A 365 -19.80 -2.86 18.89
CA GLU A 365 -21.13 -2.72 19.53
C GLU A 365 -21.03 -2.64 21.06
N LEU A 366 -19.87 -2.95 21.64
CA LEU A 366 -19.67 -2.90 23.08
C LEU A 366 -19.64 -1.45 23.58
N ASP A 367 -20.65 -1.06 24.36
CA ASP A 367 -20.67 0.23 25.05
C ASP A 367 -20.00 0.09 26.43
N ILE A 368 -18.76 0.53 26.51
CA ILE A 368 -17.94 0.46 27.74
C ILE A 368 -18.54 1.34 28.84
N VAL A 369 -19.08 2.51 28.48
CA VAL A 369 -19.64 3.46 29.45
C VAL A 369 -20.88 2.86 30.12
N GLN A 370 -21.83 2.36 29.33
CA GLN A 370 -23.04 1.70 29.84
C GLN A 370 -22.70 0.42 30.61
N SER A 371 -21.69 -0.31 30.16
CA SER A 371 -21.24 -1.53 30.84
C SER A 371 -20.69 -1.22 32.24
N LEU A 372 -19.85 -0.19 32.38
CA LEU A 372 -19.27 0.23 33.66
C LEU A 372 -20.29 0.93 34.56
N GLN A 373 -21.31 1.60 34.00
CA GLN A 373 -22.43 2.13 34.78
C GLN A 373 -23.31 1.00 35.34
N ALA A 374 -23.48 -0.10 34.60
CA ALA A 374 -24.22 -1.25 35.07
C ALA A 374 -23.47 -2.04 36.18
N PHE A 375 -22.15 -2.15 36.04
CA PHE A 375 -21.29 -2.81 37.04
C PHE A 375 -19.81 -2.32 36.86
N PRO A 376 -19.08 -2.07 37.94
CA PRO A 376 -17.75 -1.45 37.87
C PRO A 376 -16.65 -2.37 37.29
N VAL A 377 -16.99 -3.56 36.88
CA VAL A 377 -16.07 -4.52 36.24
C VAL A 377 -16.71 -5.07 34.96
N LEU A 378 -15.95 -5.09 33.88
CA LEU A 378 -16.40 -5.64 32.59
C LEU A 378 -16.32 -7.16 32.63
N ILE A 379 -17.47 -7.81 32.75
CA ILE A 379 -17.59 -9.28 32.71
C ILE A 379 -18.36 -9.62 31.44
N PRO A 380 -17.75 -10.30 30.45
CA PRO A 380 -18.44 -10.72 29.22
C PRO A 380 -19.69 -11.51 29.52
N ASN A 381 -20.73 -11.35 28.75
CA ASN A 381 -22.06 -11.99 28.89
C ASN A 381 -22.84 -11.61 30.17
N LEU A 382 -22.29 -10.80 31.07
CA LEU A 382 -22.94 -10.44 32.34
C LEU A 382 -23.10 -8.92 32.49
N SER A 383 -22.00 -8.17 32.57
CA SER A 383 -22.04 -6.72 32.76
C SER A 383 -21.84 -5.93 31.47
N THR A 384 -21.31 -6.55 30.44
CA THR A 384 -21.11 -5.92 29.12
C THR A 384 -22.45 -5.56 28.46
N ARG A 385 -22.55 -4.35 27.91
CA ARG A 385 -23.77 -3.81 27.30
C ARG A 385 -23.53 -3.37 25.87
N LYS A 386 -24.58 -3.50 25.04
CA LYS A 386 -24.69 -2.94 23.69
C LYS A 386 -26.06 -2.31 23.50
N TRP A 387 -26.18 -1.38 22.57
CA TRP A 387 -27.45 -0.80 22.23
C TRP A 387 -28.20 -1.63 21.18
N LEU A 388 -29.45 -1.94 21.45
CA LEU A 388 -30.35 -2.46 20.42
C LEU A 388 -30.62 -1.32 19.42
N LYS A 389 -30.18 -1.50 18.18
CA LYS A 389 -30.53 -0.63 17.05
C LYS A 389 -31.79 -1.20 16.42
N MET A 390 -32.90 -0.46 16.45
CA MET A 390 -34.01 -0.77 15.56
C MET A 390 -33.74 -0.13 14.21
N ASP A 391 -33.44 -0.97 13.23
CA ASP A 391 -33.60 -0.57 11.84
C ASP A 391 -35.12 -0.48 11.59
N PHE A 392 -35.62 0.73 11.39
CA PHE A 392 -36.95 0.90 10.84
C PHE A 392 -36.88 0.50 9.36
N GLU A 393 -37.01 -0.79 9.08
CA GLU A 393 -37.47 -1.22 7.77
C GLU A 393 -38.91 -0.70 7.58
N GLY A 394 -39.01 0.53 7.10
CA GLY A 394 -40.22 0.95 6.42
C GLY A 394 -40.43 -0.01 5.27
N SER A 395 -41.54 -0.69 5.22
CA SER A 395 -41.94 -1.52 4.09
C SER A 395 -42.12 -0.64 2.84
N GLU A 396 -41.02 -0.19 2.25
CA GLU A 396 -41.00 0.28 0.89
C GLU A 396 -41.16 -0.94 0.00
N GLN A 397 -42.28 -0.97 -0.75
CA GLN A 397 -42.39 -1.85 -1.90
C GLN A 397 -41.08 -1.81 -2.66
N SER A 398 -40.47 -2.96 -2.86
CA SER A 398 -39.19 -3.10 -3.55
C SER A 398 -39.35 -2.59 -5.00
N LYS A 399 -39.21 -1.28 -5.20
CA LYS A 399 -39.05 -0.73 -6.55
C LYS A 399 -37.76 -1.32 -7.07
N SER A 400 -37.85 -2.07 -8.17
CA SER A 400 -36.64 -2.56 -8.83
C SER A 400 -35.73 -1.37 -9.11
N LEU A 401 -34.54 -1.40 -8.54
CA LEU A 401 -33.55 -0.34 -8.77
C LEU A 401 -33.16 -0.33 -10.24
N PRO A 402 -32.92 0.85 -10.84
CA PRO A 402 -32.56 0.93 -12.24
C PRO A 402 -31.17 0.31 -12.49
N ASP A 403 -30.98 -0.26 -13.67
CA ASP A 403 -29.64 -0.59 -14.16
C ASP A 403 -28.86 0.72 -14.45
N MET A 404 -27.52 0.70 -14.33
CA MET A 404 -26.68 1.89 -14.53
C MET A 404 -25.85 1.80 -15.79
N LEU A 405 -25.95 2.79 -16.67
CA LEU A 405 -25.10 2.95 -17.85
C LEU A 405 -24.14 4.13 -17.66
N LEU A 406 -22.85 3.85 -17.54
CA LEU A 406 -21.79 4.85 -17.47
C LEU A 406 -21.33 5.19 -18.89
N VAL A 407 -21.41 6.46 -19.28
CA VAL A 407 -20.97 6.96 -20.59
C VAL A 407 -19.89 8.01 -20.35
N ILE A 408 -18.65 7.68 -20.67
CA ILE A 408 -17.50 8.55 -20.40
C ILE A 408 -16.86 9.02 -21.69
N ASP A 409 -16.68 10.32 -21.80
CA ASP A 409 -15.95 10.96 -22.89
C ASP A 409 -14.44 10.79 -22.69
N SER A 410 -13.76 10.25 -23.68
CA SER A 410 -12.30 10.13 -23.76
C SER A 410 -11.73 10.88 -24.96
N SER A 411 -12.37 11.98 -25.36
CA SER A 411 -11.84 12.88 -26.40
C SER A 411 -10.53 13.54 -25.99
N GLY A 412 -9.85 14.14 -26.94
CA GLY A 412 -8.55 14.79 -26.70
C GLY A 412 -8.61 15.98 -25.73
N SER A 413 -9.77 16.63 -25.58
CA SER A 413 -10.03 17.71 -24.60
C SER A 413 -10.11 17.18 -23.17
N MET A 414 -10.66 15.98 -22.98
CA MET A 414 -10.67 15.24 -21.71
C MET A 414 -9.26 14.71 -21.43
N THR A 415 -8.38 15.57 -20.93
CA THR A 415 -6.99 15.20 -20.69
C THR A 415 -6.85 14.11 -19.64
N TRP A 416 -5.99 13.14 -19.93
CA TRP A 416 -5.57 12.13 -18.96
C TRP A 416 -4.05 12.17 -18.83
N GLY A 417 -3.58 13.00 -17.92
CA GLY A 417 -2.16 13.15 -17.63
C GLY A 417 -1.69 12.11 -16.62
N MET A 418 -0.93 11.13 -17.08
CA MET A 418 -0.14 10.27 -16.22
C MET A 418 1.29 10.79 -16.21
N SER A 419 1.57 11.75 -15.34
CA SER A 419 2.94 12.19 -15.10
C SER A 419 3.61 11.34 -14.03
N ALA A 420 4.94 11.47 -13.95
CA ALA A 420 5.73 10.82 -12.91
C ALA A 420 5.30 11.16 -11.47
N LYS A 421 4.50 12.20 -11.26
CA LYS A 421 4.14 12.69 -9.91
C LYS A 421 2.65 12.72 -9.61
N SER A 422 1.78 12.65 -10.62
CA SER A 422 0.32 12.68 -10.37
C SER A 422 -0.48 12.18 -11.56
N VAL A 423 -1.60 11.53 -11.27
CA VAL A 423 -2.67 11.31 -12.26
C VAL A 423 -3.60 12.51 -12.18
N ASN A 424 -3.79 13.20 -13.27
CA ASN A 424 -4.61 14.43 -13.33
C ASN A 424 -5.38 14.53 -14.65
N GLY A 425 -6.18 15.57 -14.77
CA GLY A 425 -7.00 15.87 -15.94
C GLY A 425 -8.47 15.56 -15.72
N ASP A 426 -9.29 16.04 -16.65
CA ASP A 426 -10.75 15.91 -16.55
C ASP A 426 -11.20 14.45 -16.67
N TYR A 427 -10.51 13.67 -17.49
CA TYR A 427 -10.76 12.23 -17.60
C TYR A 427 -10.45 11.47 -16.31
N HIS A 428 -9.36 11.82 -15.62
CA HIS A 428 -9.07 11.24 -14.30
C HIS A 428 -10.23 11.46 -13.32
N THR A 429 -10.73 12.69 -13.25
CA THR A 429 -11.82 13.04 -12.34
C THR A 429 -13.13 12.33 -12.71
N ALA A 430 -13.41 12.21 -14.01
CA ALA A 430 -14.55 11.44 -14.50
C ALA A 430 -14.44 9.94 -14.18
N LEU A 431 -13.23 9.36 -14.24
CA LEU A 431 -12.99 7.99 -13.82
C LEU A 431 -13.27 7.78 -12.33
N VAL A 432 -12.79 8.66 -11.46
CA VAL A 432 -13.07 8.57 -10.00
C VAL A 432 -14.59 8.58 -9.75
N ALA A 433 -15.31 9.49 -10.42
CA ALA A 433 -16.76 9.57 -10.32
C ALA A 433 -17.46 8.30 -10.85
N ALA A 434 -17.02 7.77 -11.99
CA ALA A 434 -17.59 6.56 -12.60
C ALA A 434 -17.36 5.32 -11.73
N PHE A 435 -16.16 5.15 -11.16
CA PHE A 435 -15.84 4.06 -10.25
C PHE A 435 -16.66 4.14 -8.96
N ALA A 436 -16.86 5.33 -8.40
CA ALA A 436 -17.71 5.52 -7.22
C ALA A 436 -19.19 5.20 -7.52
N ALA A 437 -19.71 5.68 -8.64
CA ALA A 437 -21.07 5.38 -9.08
C ALA A 437 -21.29 3.87 -9.30
N MET A 438 -20.34 3.22 -9.99
CA MET A 438 -20.34 1.78 -10.21
C MET A 438 -20.38 1.00 -8.89
N ASP A 439 -19.52 1.37 -7.92
CA ASP A 439 -19.44 0.68 -6.62
C ASP A 439 -20.78 0.77 -5.86
N VAL A 440 -21.43 1.93 -5.86
CA VAL A 440 -22.74 2.10 -5.23
C VAL A 440 -23.80 1.24 -5.91
N ALA A 441 -23.91 1.27 -7.25
CA ALA A 441 -24.92 0.51 -7.98
C ALA A 441 -24.75 -1.01 -7.80
N LEU A 442 -23.53 -1.51 -7.93
CA LEU A 442 -23.23 -2.95 -7.75
C LEU A 442 -23.50 -3.44 -6.33
N LYS A 443 -23.17 -2.64 -5.30
CA LYS A 443 -23.50 -2.97 -3.90
C LYS A 443 -25.00 -3.06 -3.63
N LYS A 444 -25.80 -2.34 -4.40
CA LYS A 444 -27.27 -2.39 -4.32
C LYS A 444 -27.88 -3.46 -5.24
N GLY A 445 -27.09 -4.30 -5.87
CA GLY A 445 -27.52 -5.43 -6.70
C GLY A 445 -27.91 -5.05 -8.14
N SER A 446 -27.71 -3.78 -8.57
CA SER A 446 -28.00 -3.37 -9.95
C SER A 446 -26.87 -3.79 -10.88
N ARG A 447 -27.20 -4.04 -12.16
CA ARG A 447 -26.20 -4.28 -13.20
C ARG A 447 -25.65 -2.96 -13.71
N VAL A 448 -24.38 -2.99 -14.10
CA VAL A 448 -23.70 -1.82 -14.67
C VAL A 448 -23.14 -2.15 -16.05
N ALA A 449 -23.26 -1.21 -16.98
CA ALA A 449 -22.56 -1.24 -18.26
C ALA A 449 -21.80 0.07 -18.46
N ALA A 450 -20.76 0.05 -19.28
CA ALA A 450 -19.97 1.24 -19.62
C ALA A 450 -19.83 1.43 -21.12
N ILE A 451 -19.83 2.68 -21.55
CA ILE A 451 -19.41 3.13 -22.87
C ILE A 451 -18.31 4.17 -22.68
N ASN A 452 -17.16 3.91 -23.28
CA ASN A 452 -16.08 4.88 -23.43
C ASN A 452 -16.10 5.36 -24.89
N PHE A 453 -16.19 6.68 -25.12
CA PHE A 453 -16.35 7.21 -26.44
C PHE A 453 -15.42 8.40 -26.73
N SER A 454 -15.11 8.57 -28.02
CA SER A 454 -14.46 9.72 -28.63
C SER A 454 -14.97 9.88 -30.05
N SER A 455 -14.16 9.88 -31.09
CA SER A 455 -14.59 9.67 -32.50
C SER A 455 -15.10 8.24 -32.75
N GLY A 456 -14.53 7.26 -32.01
CA GLY A 456 -15.02 5.88 -31.90
C GLY A 456 -15.65 5.61 -30.54
N SER A 457 -16.01 4.35 -30.28
CA SER A 457 -16.51 3.97 -28.94
C SER A 457 -16.28 2.51 -28.62
N LYS A 458 -15.94 2.21 -27.36
CA LYS A 458 -15.87 0.87 -26.76
C LYS A 458 -17.02 0.70 -25.78
N GLN A 459 -17.57 -0.51 -25.62
CA GLN A 459 -18.66 -0.77 -24.68
C GLN A 459 -18.45 -2.11 -23.97
N SER A 460 -18.96 -2.22 -22.74
CA SER A 460 -19.16 -3.49 -22.04
C SER A 460 -20.53 -4.07 -22.33
N LYS A 461 -20.76 -5.30 -21.88
CA LYS A 461 -22.10 -5.85 -21.66
C LYS A 461 -22.64 -5.38 -20.31
N TRP A 462 -23.91 -5.64 -20.03
CA TRP A 462 -24.46 -5.55 -18.68
C TRP A 462 -23.79 -6.59 -17.80
N SER A 463 -23.26 -6.18 -16.66
CA SER A 463 -22.49 -7.03 -15.78
C SER A 463 -22.67 -6.66 -14.30
N THR A 464 -22.56 -7.65 -13.44
CA THR A 464 -22.36 -7.48 -11.99
C THR A 464 -20.87 -7.54 -11.59
N SER A 465 -20.00 -7.86 -12.57
CA SER A 465 -18.55 -7.91 -12.37
C SER A 465 -17.89 -6.55 -12.64
N LYS A 466 -17.18 -6.01 -11.66
CA LYS A 466 -16.42 -4.75 -11.79
C LYS A 466 -15.40 -4.79 -12.91
N ALA A 467 -14.66 -5.89 -13.04
CA ALA A 467 -13.51 -5.98 -13.95
C ALA A 467 -13.86 -5.75 -15.44
N GLU A 468 -15.04 -6.20 -15.90
CA GLU A 468 -15.48 -5.98 -17.27
C GLU A 468 -15.80 -4.52 -17.57
N VAL A 469 -16.49 -3.86 -16.63
CA VAL A 469 -16.85 -2.45 -16.73
C VAL A 469 -15.61 -1.56 -16.66
N GLU A 470 -14.74 -1.80 -15.71
CA GLU A 470 -13.47 -1.07 -15.49
C GLU A 470 -12.57 -1.09 -16.73
N ARG A 471 -12.45 -2.24 -17.40
CA ARG A 471 -11.64 -2.36 -18.63
C ARG A 471 -12.12 -1.38 -19.70
N VAL A 472 -13.42 -1.15 -19.82
CA VAL A 472 -13.98 -0.21 -20.80
C VAL A 472 -13.78 1.22 -20.34
N LEU A 473 -13.99 1.52 -19.06
CA LEU A 473 -13.78 2.85 -18.49
C LEU A 473 -12.32 3.31 -18.67
N LEU A 474 -11.35 2.42 -18.48
CA LEU A 474 -9.92 2.74 -18.58
C LEU A 474 -9.39 2.81 -20.03
N ALA A 475 -10.22 2.51 -21.04
CA ALA A 475 -9.79 2.46 -22.44
C ALA A 475 -9.75 3.84 -23.13
N TYR A 476 -8.96 4.78 -22.63
CA TYR A 476 -8.80 6.13 -23.18
C TYR A 476 -8.44 6.14 -24.68
N GLN A 477 -9.03 7.05 -25.47
CA GLN A 477 -8.88 7.08 -26.93
C GLN A 477 -8.23 8.37 -27.48
N GLY A 478 -8.46 9.53 -26.89
CA GLY A 478 -7.74 10.76 -27.19
C GLY A 478 -8.04 11.42 -28.56
N SER A 479 -9.25 11.23 -29.13
CA SER A 479 -9.62 11.83 -30.43
C SER A 479 -10.85 12.73 -30.35
N GLY A 480 -11.62 12.92 -31.44
CA GLY A 480 -12.80 13.82 -31.47
C GLY A 480 -13.99 13.32 -30.64
N THR A 481 -15.07 14.09 -30.57
CA THR A 481 -16.23 13.85 -29.68
C THR A 481 -17.49 13.56 -30.49
N VAL A 482 -17.90 12.29 -30.58
CA VAL A 482 -19.15 11.84 -31.23
C VAL A 482 -19.95 10.99 -30.26
N ALA A 483 -21.11 11.47 -29.82
CA ALA A 483 -21.96 10.72 -28.89
C ALA A 483 -22.36 9.35 -29.47
N PRO A 484 -22.21 8.26 -28.72
CA PRO A 484 -22.46 6.88 -29.20
C PRO A 484 -23.96 6.51 -29.12
N VAL A 485 -24.81 7.32 -29.73
CA VAL A 485 -26.29 7.27 -29.64
C VAL A 485 -26.84 5.85 -29.87
N LYS A 486 -26.38 5.18 -30.96
CA LYS A 486 -26.86 3.82 -31.29
C LYS A 486 -26.50 2.80 -30.21
N LYS A 487 -25.31 2.95 -29.58
CA LYS A 487 -24.87 2.01 -28.53
C LYS A 487 -25.61 2.26 -27.22
N ILE A 488 -25.86 3.52 -26.87
CA ILE A 488 -26.69 3.88 -25.71
C ILE A 488 -28.09 3.28 -25.88
N ALA A 489 -28.76 3.52 -27.01
CA ALA A 489 -30.08 2.95 -27.28
C ALA A 489 -30.07 1.41 -27.20
N LYS A 490 -29.12 0.74 -27.85
CA LYS A 490 -29.00 -0.72 -27.82
C LYS A 490 -28.81 -1.30 -26.42
N LEU A 491 -28.03 -0.64 -25.55
CA LEU A 491 -27.86 -1.09 -24.17
C LEU A 491 -29.13 -0.85 -23.35
N CYS A 492 -29.80 0.29 -23.53
CA CYS A 492 -31.09 0.56 -22.87
C CYS A 492 -32.17 -0.44 -23.30
N ASP A 493 -32.22 -0.83 -24.60
CA ASP A 493 -33.13 -1.85 -25.11
C ASP A 493 -32.86 -3.25 -24.54
N ALA A 494 -31.62 -3.54 -24.21
CA ALA A 494 -31.18 -4.82 -23.65
C ALA A 494 -31.24 -4.86 -22.11
N ALA A 495 -31.67 -3.79 -21.46
CA ALA A 495 -31.78 -3.73 -20.00
C ALA A 495 -33.09 -4.43 -19.54
N GLU A 496 -33.04 -5.02 -18.36
CA GLU A 496 -34.21 -5.68 -17.73
C GLU A 496 -35.07 -4.70 -16.93
N SER A 497 -34.55 -3.51 -16.62
CA SER A 497 -35.21 -2.46 -15.87
C SER A 497 -35.01 -1.09 -16.54
N ASN A 498 -35.61 -0.06 -15.98
CA ASN A 498 -35.29 1.31 -16.38
C ASN A 498 -33.77 1.56 -16.16
N VAL A 499 -33.18 2.37 -17.03
CA VAL A 499 -31.75 2.65 -17.00
C VAL A 499 -31.51 4.07 -16.51
N MET A 500 -30.58 4.20 -15.56
CA MET A 500 -29.96 5.46 -15.20
C MET A 500 -28.70 5.64 -16.05
N VAL A 501 -28.73 6.57 -17.00
CA VAL A 501 -27.58 6.88 -17.86
C VAL A 501 -26.82 8.06 -17.25
N LEU A 502 -25.55 7.84 -16.86
CA LEU A 502 -24.65 8.88 -16.37
C LEU A 502 -23.64 9.20 -17.47
N MET A 503 -23.72 10.38 -18.06
CA MET A 503 -22.80 10.82 -19.11
C MET A 503 -21.91 11.95 -18.60
N MET A 504 -20.59 11.80 -18.80
CA MET A 504 -19.57 12.77 -18.40
C MET A 504 -18.77 13.21 -19.62
N THR A 505 -18.74 14.53 -19.91
CA THR A 505 -18.05 15.12 -21.07
C THR A 505 -17.67 16.57 -20.80
N ASP A 506 -16.59 17.05 -21.44
CA ASP A 506 -16.14 18.45 -21.40
C ASP A 506 -16.37 19.17 -22.74
N ALA A 507 -16.74 18.46 -23.79
CA ALA A 507 -16.72 18.95 -25.16
C ALA A 507 -18.12 19.13 -25.78
N GLU A 508 -18.17 19.94 -26.83
CA GLU A 508 -19.30 19.98 -27.74
C GLU A 508 -19.36 18.70 -28.57
N ILE A 509 -20.47 18.01 -28.50
CA ILE A 509 -20.73 16.76 -29.20
C ILE A 509 -21.02 17.06 -30.67
N ALA A 510 -20.24 16.50 -31.60
CA ALA A 510 -20.35 16.79 -33.03
C ALA A 510 -21.72 16.39 -33.64
N ASN A 511 -22.36 15.36 -33.14
CA ASN A 511 -23.67 14.85 -33.61
C ASN A 511 -24.82 15.25 -32.68
N TRP A 512 -24.83 16.50 -32.21
CA TRP A 512 -25.73 17.02 -31.18
C TRP A 512 -27.20 16.78 -31.43
N ASP A 513 -27.71 17.12 -32.63
CA ASP A 513 -29.14 17.00 -32.97
C ASP A 513 -29.62 15.55 -32.82
N LYS A 514 -28.84 14.59 -33.30
CA LYS A 514 -29.14 13.16 -33.16
C LYS A 514 -29.09 12.71 -31.69
N PHE A 515 -28.21 13.32 -30.89
CA PHE A 515 -28.15 13.03 -29.46
C PHE A 515 -29.36 13.53 -28.72
N VAL A 516 -29.83 14.76 -28.97
CA VAL A 516 -31.07 15.33 -28.38
C VAL A 516 -32.30 14.50 -28.73
N GLU A 517 -32.41 14.05 -29.98
CA GLU A 517 -33.49 13.16 -30.41
C GLU A 517 -33.50 11.82 -29.68
N ALA A 518 -32.30 11.21 -29.54
CA ALA A 518 -32.16 9.97 -28.78
C ALA A 518 -32.50 10.12 -27.31
N VAL A 519 -32.10 11.23 -26.69
CA VAL A 519 -32.46 11.52 -25.30
C VAL A 519 -33.97 11.60 -25.11
N ARG A 520 -34.67 12.24 -26.05
CA ARG A 520 -36.15 12.34 -26.01
C ARG A 520 -36.80 10.96 -26.12
N ASP A 521 -36.29 10.11 -27.01
CA ASP A 521 -36.76 8.73 -27.16
C ASP A 521 -36.50 7.91 -25.88
N LEU A 522 -35.29 7.95 -25.32
CA LEU A 522 -34.95 7.27 -24.07
C LEU A 522 -35.84 7.74 -22.91
N SER A 523 -36.04 9.04 -22.78
CA SER A 523 -36.89 9.62 -21.73
C SER A 523 -38.35 9.18 -21.85
N SER A 524 -38.88 9.10 -23.08
CA SER A 524 -40.25 8.63 -23.33
C SER A 524 -40.47 7.17 -22.93
N ARG A 525 -39.39 6.37 -22.91
CA ARG A 525 -39.37 4.96 -22.48
C ARG A 525 -39.09 4.77 -20.98
N GLY A 526 -38.96 5.86 -20.22
CA GLY A 526 -38.78 5.83 -18.78
C GLY A 526 -37.30 5.75 -18.31
N HIS A 527 -36.33 5.77 -19.24
CA HIS A 527 -34.94 5.89 -18.88
C HIS A 527 -34.61 7.34 -18.49
N LYS A 528 -33.61 7.52 -17.58
CA LYS A 528 -33.19 8.86 -17.13
C LYS A 528 -31.74 9.10 -17.52
N LEU A 529 -31.49 10.22 -18.20
CA LEU A 529 -30.16 10.66 -18.56
C LEU A 529 -29.72 11.84 -17.69
N PHE A 530 -28.57 11.69 -17.05
CA PHE A 530 -27.87 12.71 -16.29
C PHE A 530 -26.60 13.08 -17.05
N LEU A 531 -26.52 14.31 -17.50
CA LEU A 531 -25.36 14.83 -18.22
C LEU A 531 -24.54 15.74 -17.29
N PHE A 532 -23.32 15.34 -17.01
CA PHE A 532 -22.33 16.13 -16.29
C PHE A 532 -21.40 16.78 -17.31
N HIS A 533 -21.61 18.09 -17.52
CA HIS A 533 -20.88 18.87 -18.51
C HIS A 533 -19.80 19.71 -17.83
N ILE A 534 -18.53 19.37 -18.05
CA ILE A 534 -17.36 20.07 -17.51
C ILE A 534 -17.08 21.27 -18.41
N SER A 535 -17.54 22.46 -18.05
CA SER A 535 -17.52 23.62 -18.98
C SER A 535 -16.40 24.61 -18.78
N GLY A 536 -15.58 24.50 -17.71
CA GLY A 536 -14.44 25.42 -17.46
C GLY A 536 -14.73 26.93 -17.47
N ARG A 537 -15.92 27.34 -17.90
CA ARG A 537 -16.35 28.74 -18.04
C ARG A 537 -17.58 29.02 -17.19
N SER A 538 -17.50 30.06 -16.37
CA SER A 538 -18.61 30.59 -15.59
C SER A 538 -19.55 31.43 -16.51
N GLY A 539 -20.43 30.79 -17.25
CA GLY A 539 -21.50 31.47 -17.96
C GLY A 539 -22.79 31.48 -17.11
N LYS A 540 -23.31 32.67 -16.79
CA LYS A 540 -24.61 32.83 -16.08
C LYS A 540 -25.84 32.38 -16.90
N LYS A 541 -25.69 32.10 -18.21
CA LYS A 541 -26.77 31.66 -19.09
C LYS A 541 -26.52 30.24 -19.59
N LYS A 542 -27.54 29.38 -19.47
CA LYS A 542 -27.54 28.05 -20.08
C LYS A 542 -27.35 28.16 -21.59
N SER A 543 -26.55 27.32 -22.18
CA SER A 543 -26.38 27.26 -23.65
C SER A 543 -27.70 26.77 -24.29
N LYS A 544 -27.94 27.14 -25.55
CA LYS A 544 -29.12 26.65 -26.30
C LYS A 544 -29.17 25.11 -26.32
N THR A 545 -28.03 24.48 -26.35
CA THR A 545 -27.86 23.03 -26.34
C THR A 545 -28.24 22.41 -25.00
N GLN A 546 -27.90 23.02 -23.88
CA GLN A 546 -28.33 22.55 -22.55
C GLN A 546 -29.85 22.62 -22.42
N VAL A 547 -30.48 23.73 -22.84
CA VAL A 547 -31.91 23.89 -22.81
C VAL A 547 -32.64 22.84 -23.69
N ALA A 548 -32.06 22.53 -24.85
CA ALA A 548 -32.63 21.51 -25.74
C ALA A 548 -32.63 20.11 -25.12
N LEU A 549 -31.56 19.75 -24.38
CA LEU A 549 -31.48 18.47 -23.64
C LEU A 549 -32.43 18.41 -22.46
N GLU A 550 -32.53 19.47 -21.68
CA GLU A 550 -33.50 19.55 -20.58
C GLU A 550 -34.95 19.40 -21.09
N ASN A 551 -35.27 20.06 -22.22
CA ASN A 551 -36.57 19.90 -22.89
C ASN A 551 -36.79 18.49 -23.48
N ALA A 552 -35.71 17.75 -23.73
CA ALA A 552 -35.76 16.36 -24.15
C ALA A 552 -35.87 15.36 -22.96
N GLY A 553 -35.85 15.85 -21.72
CA GLY A 553 -35.99 15.06 -20.50
C GLY A 553 -34.69 14.69 -19.79
N ALA A 554 -33.52 15.22 -20.20
CA ALA A 554 -32.27 15.04 -19.49
C ALA A 554 -32.15 15.98 -18.29
N VAL A 555 -31.40 15.54 -17.27
CA VAL A 555 -30.96 16.40 -16.18
C VAL A 555 -29.51 16.83 -16.49
N VAL A 556 -29.29 18.14 -16.64
CA VAL A 556 -27.99 18.68 -17.06
C VAL A 556 -27.30 19.41 -15.90
N TYR A 557 -26.12 18.97 -15.53
CA TYR A 557 -25.26 19.57 -14.51
C TYR A 557 -24.08 20.30 -15.16
N PRO A 558 -24.11 21.64 -15.22
CA PRO A 558 -22.94 22.41 -15.64
C PRO A 558 -21.91 22.46 -14.50
N ILE A 559 -20.76 21.86 -14.71
CA ILE A 559 -19.69 21.75 -13.72
C ILE A 559 -18.61 22.77 -14.03
N LYS A 560 -18.26 23.61 -13.06
CA LYS A 560 -17.25 24.65 -13.21
C LYS A 560 -15.83 24.13 -13.07
N SER A 561 -15.65 23.16 -12.19
CA SER A 561 -14.38 22.51 -11.94
C SER A 561 -14.56 21.00 -11.97
N ALA A 562 -13.71 20.32 -12.71
CA ALA A 562 -13.74 18.86 -12.74
C ALA A 562 -13.63 18.23 -11.33
N LYS A 563 -13.03 18.92 -10.38
CA LYS A 563 -12.92 18.46 -8.99
C LYS A 563 -14.27 18.29 -8.28
N ASP A 564 -15.29 19.02 -8.70
CA ASP A 564 -16.63 18.94 -8.10
C ASP A 564 -17.46 17.77 -8.67
N LEU A 565 -16.99 17.14 -9.75
CA LEU A 565 -17.71 16.10 -10.47
C LEU A 565 -17.97 14.84 -9.62
N PRO A 566 -16.99 14.27 -8.90
CA PRO A 566 -17.23 13.05 -8.15
C PRO A 566 -18.32 13.21 -7.07
N ASP A 567 -18.31 14.30 -6.33
CA ASP A 567 -19.28 14.57 -5.27
C ASP A 567 -20.69 14.72 -5.84
N LEU A 568 -20.84 15.43 -6.97
CA LEU A 568 -22.13 15.59 -7.63
C LEU A 568 -22.67 14.26 -8.18
N VAL A 569 -21.82 13.46 -8.82
CA VAL A 569 -22.23 12.15 -9.35
C VAL A 569 -22.64 11.22 -8.21
N VAL A 570 -21.88 11.13 -7.15
CA VAL A 570 -22.21 10.29 -5.99
C VAL A 570 -23.50 10.74 -5.34
N LYS A 571 -23.75 12.04 -5.20
CA LYS A 571 -24.99 12.58 -4.68
C LYS A 571 -26.21 12.16 -5.50
N GLU A 572 -26.11 12.26 -6.83
CA GLU A 572 -27.23 11.84 -7.72
C GLU A 572 -27.44 10.32 -7.69
N VAL A 573 -26.38 9.55 -7.71
CA VAL A 573 -26.46 8.09 -7.63
C VAL A 573 -27.14 7.67 -6.32
N ARG A 574 -26.75 8.25 -5.20
CA ARG A 574 -27.37 7.97 -3.90
C ARG A 574 -28.83 8.43 -3.83
N SER A 575 -29.21 9.50 -4.52
CA SER A 575 -30.60 9.93 -4.57
C SER A 575 -31.52 8.90 -5.25
N VAL A 576 -30.97 8.11 -6.17
CA VAL A 576 -31.71 7.07 -6.92
C VAL A 576 -31.63 5.70 -6.24
N TYR A 577 -30.45 5.33 -5.73
CA TYR A 577 -30.20 3.99 -5.16
C TYR A 577 -30.41 3.92 -3.64
N GLY A 578 -30.64 5.05 -3.00
CA GLY A 578 -30.70 5.14 -1.52
C GLY A 578 -29.32 5.13 -0.87
N SER A 579 -29.24 5.62 0.32
CA SER A 579 -28.00 5.66 1.13
C SER A 579 -27.68 4.31 1.72
#